data_caa8601d83970c592db76936f5178c74
#
_entry.id   caa8601d83970c592db76936f5178c74
#
_cell.length_a   1.000
_cell.length_b   1.000
_cell.length_c   1.000
_cell.angle_alpha   90.00
_cell.angle_beta   90.00
_cell.angle_gamma   90.00
#
_symmetry.space_group_name_H-M   'P 1'
#
loop_
_entity.id
_entity.type
_entity.pdbx_description
1 polymer ?
#
loop_
_entity_poly.entity_id
_entity_poly.type
_entity_poly.pdbx_seq_one_letter_code
_entity_poly.pdbx_strand_id
1 'polypeptide(L)'
;MELKKKLVPEVAAIHDLSGYGRSALTVCIPVLSAMGVQVCPLPTAVLSSQTDGFDHYAMLDLGDFMPRIAKHWEQLEISFDAIYSGFLGSSGQISFVDEFIHRFKRPGQIVLVDPVLGDGGIPYGPINGNHIKGMKHLIKHADIITPNVTEASMLLRRDIKAAFSVNEIKDWLYTLAAAGPRYVMITSVPIEHEGSYAVCVYDKSEDIYMKFPFTLIPGTYPGTGDTFASIVLGGILKGHSIPDSVNKALKFLSATIELTNKTGTPYRNGLALEAMLPELWKENCDEAYEKL
;
A
#
# COMPACT_ATOMS: atom_id res chain seq x y z
N MET A 1 24.91 7.49 -12.76
CA MET A 1 25.64 7.00 -11.57
C MET A 1 24.78 5.91 -10.96
N GLU A 2 25.22 4.65 -11.01
CA GLU A 2 24.48 3.55 -10.36
C GLU A 2 24.42 3.82 -8.86
N LEU A 3 23.23 3.64 -8.27
CA LEU A 3 23.05 3.71 -6.82
C LEU A 3 23.95 2.62 -6.18
N LYS A 4 24.93 3.02 -5.36
CA LYS A 4 25.63 2.04 -4.52
C LYS A 4 24.57 1.40 -3.62
N LYS A 5 24.46 0.07 -3.65
CA LYS A 5 23.55 -0.68 -2.79
C LYS A 5 23.85 -0.31 -1.34
N LYS A 6 22.92 0.38 -0.68
CA LYS A 6 23.04 0.76 0.73
C LYS A 6 22.93 -0.49 1.59
N LEU A 7 23.64 -0.51 2.73
CA LEU A 7 23.50 -1.59 3.72
C LEU A 7 22.06 -1.67 4.25
N VAL A 8 21.45 -0.51 4.44
CA VAL A 8 20.05 -0.36 4.88
C VAL A 8 19.33 0.41 3.78
N PRO A 9 18.35 -0.19 3.08
CA PRO A 9 17.53 0.53 2.12
C PRO A 9 16.74 1.65 2.79
N GLU A 10 16.53 2.76 2.08
CA GLU A 10 15.81 3.94 2.56
C GLU A 10 14.55 4.20 1.72
N VAL A 11 13.43 4.43 2.39
CA VAL A 11 12.13 4.67 1.76
C VAL A 11 11.60 6.04 2.15
N ALA A 12 11.29 6.89 1.16
CA ALA A 12 10.46 8.07 1.39
C ALA A 12 9.00 7.62 1.51
N ALA A 13 8.44 7.63 2.72
CA ALA A 13 7.05 7.24 2.99
C ALA A 13 6.17 8.48 3.11
N ILE A 14 5.24 8.64 2.17
CA ILE A 14 4.38 9.82 2.03
C ILE A 14 2.95 9.43 2.40
N HIS A 15 2.61 9.59 3.68
CA HIS A 15 1.33 9.19 4.27
C HIS A 15 0.96 10.16 5.40
N ASP A 16 -0.28 10.06 5.91
CA ASP A 16 -0.64 10.76 7.15
C ASP A 16 -0.01 10.11 8.37
N LEU A 17 0.04 10.89 9.46
CA LEU A 17 0.48 10.44 10.77
C LEU A 17 -0.69 10.49 11.74
N SER A 18 -1.26 9.34 12.02
CA SER A 18 -2.32 9.17 13.02
C SER A 18 -1.76 9.03 14.42
N GLY A 19 -2.21 9.88 15.36
CA GLY A 19 -1.73 9.89 16.75
C GLY A 19 -2.20 8.68 17.56
N TYR A 20 -3.43 8.22 17.34
CA TYR A 20 -4.01 7.05 17.98
C TYR A 20 -4.64 6.12 16.93
N GLY A 21 -4.52 4.81 17.14
CA GLY A 21 -4.86 3.79 16.17
C GLY A 21 -3.69 3.51 15.19
N ARG A 22 -3.74 2.36 14.56
CA ARG A 22 -2.67 1.88 13.68
C ARG A 22 -3.09 1.98 12.23
N SER A 23 -2.57 2.98 11.53
CA SER A 23 -2.77 3.22 10.10
C SER A 23 -1.64 4.08 9.55
N ALA A 24 -1.47 4.10 8.25
CA ALA A 24 -0.54 4.97 7.55
C ALA A 24 0.89 4.94 8.15
N LEU A 25 1.52 6.07 8.49
CA LEU A 25 2.89 6.10 9.01
C LEU A 25 3.07 5.30 10.29
N THR A 26 2.06 5.18 11.16
CA THR A 26 2.18 4.39 12.39
C THR A 26 2.20 2.88 12.14
N VAL A 27 1.89 2.45 10.92
CA VAL A 27 2.06 1.08 10.40
C VAL A 27 3.31 0.96 9.55
N CYS A 28 3.49 1.86 8.57
CA CYS A 28 4.61 1.79 7.62
C CYS A 28 5.96 1.83 8.31
N ILE A 29 6.13 2.72 9.32
CA ILE A 29 7.40 2.88 10.05
C ILE A 29 7.79 1.59 10.78
N PRO A 30 6.99 1.01 11.70
CA PRO A 30 7.40 -0.18 12.43
C PRO A 30 7.55 -1.41 11.53
N VAL A 31 6.68 -1.60 10.53
CA VAL A 31 6.74 -2.75 9.62
C VAL A 31 8.01 -2.73 8.78
N LEU A 32 8.28 -1.64 8.08
CA LEU A 32 9.48 -1.51 7.26
C LEU A 32 10.75 -1.54 8.11
N SER A 33 10.75 -0.89 9.29
CA SER A 33 11.90 -0.93 10.21
C SER A 33 12.17 -2.34 10.72
N ALA A 34 11.14 -3.13 11.05
CA ALA A 34 11.29 -4.53 11.41
C ALA A 34 11.86 -5.37 10.26
N MET A 35 11.63 -4.98 9.02
CA MET A 35 12.22 -5.62 7.84
C MET A 35 13.62 -5.11 7.49
N GLY A 36 14.21 -4.25 8.31
CA GLY A 36 15.55 -3.70 8.11
C GLY A 36 15.62 -2.62 7.03
N VAL A 37 14.55 -1.85 6.88
CA VAL A 37 14.42 -0.71 5.95
C VAL A 37 14.27 0.58 6.77
N GLN A 38 15.05 1.60 6.47
CA GLN A 38 14.90 2.92 7.07
C GLN A 38 13.74 3.66 6.41
N VAL A 39 12.77 4.10 7.22
CA VAL A 39 11.70 4.95 6.73
C VAL A 39 12.06 6.42 6.93
N CYS A 40 11.95 7.19 5.86
CA CYS A 40 12.07 8.66 5.86
C CYS A 40 10.65 9.24 5.71
N PRO A 41 9.95 9.57 6.81
CA PRO A 41 8.55 9.97 6.74
C PRO A 41 8.39 11.38 6.17
N LEU A 42 7.48 11.52 5.21
CA LEU A 42 6.96 12.79 4.69
C LEU A 42 5.47 12.85 5.01
N PRO A 43 5.07 13.39 6.19
CA PRO A 43 3.68 13.37 6.60
C PRO A 43 2.83 14.31 5.76
N THR A 44 1.68 13.80 5.27
CA THR A 44 0.68 14.57 4.51
C THR A 44 -0.28 15.32 5.42
N ALA A 45 -0.54 14.75 6.60
CA ALA A 45 -1.34 15.34 7.66
C ALA A 45 -0.92 14.76 9.02
N VAL A 46 -1.25 15.45 10.09
CA VAL A 46 -1.20 14.91 11.47
C VAL A 46 -2.63 14.86 12.00
N LEU A 47 -3.04 13.68 12.44
CA LEU A 47 -4.36 13.45 13.02
C LEU A 47 -4.25 13.04 14.49
N SER A 48 -5.24 13.41 15.28
CA SER A 48 -5.30 12.97 16.70
C SER A 48 -5.56 11.47 16.82
N SER A 49 -6.28 10.89 15.85
CA SER A 49 -6.51 9.45 15.69
C SER A 49 -6.66 9.10 14.21
N GLN A 50 -6.53 7.82 13.87
CA GLN A 50 -6.97 7.34 12.56
C GLN A 50 -8.48 7.60 12.38
N THR A 51 -8.98 7.57 11.13
CA THR A 51 -10.32 8.07 10.81
C THR A 51 -11.43 7.02 10.92
N ASP A 52 -11.13 5.73 10.77
CA ASP A 52 -12.13 4.66 10.81
C ASP A 52 -12.54 4.34 12.25
N GLY A 53 -13.83 4.50 12.56
CA GLY A 53 -14.40 4.25 13.88
C GLY A 53 -14.07 5.30 14.96
N PHE A 54 -13.55 6.47 14.57
CA PHE A 54 -13.38 7.63 15.43
C PHE A 54 -14.06 8.87 14.85
N ASP A 55 -14.94 9.49 15.65
CA ASP A 55 -15.59 10.74 15.30
C ASP A 55 -14.79 11.94 15.82
N HIS A 56 -14.96 13.10 15.17
CA HIS A 56 -14.46 14.40 15.67
C HIS A 56 -12.93 14.45 15.91
N TYR A 57 -12.14 13.71 15.14
CA TYR A 57 -10.68 13.77 15.23
C TYR A 57 -10.16 15.16 14.81
N ALA A 58 -9.13 15.64 15.52
CA ALA A 58 -8.40 16.84 15.09
C ALA A 58 -7.46 16.46 13.93
N MET A 59 -7.35 17.35 12.94
CA MET A 59 -6.49 17.15 11.77
C MET A 59 -5.76 18.46 11.44
N LEU A 60 -4.46 18.35 11.21
CA LEU A 60 -3.63 19.38 10.62
C LEU A 60 -3.13 18.90 9.25
N ASP A 61 -3.62 19.53 8.18
CA ASP A 61 -3.11 19.31 6.83
C ASP A 61 -1.69 19.88 6.70
N LEU A 62 -0.77 19.12 6.12
CA LEU A 62 0.61 19.54 5.91
C LEU A 62 0.95 19.80 4.44
N GLY A 63 -0.03 19.91 3.56
CA GLY A 63 0.15 20.15 2.13
C GLY A 63 1.09 21.30 1.81
N ASP A 64 1.00 22.44 2.54
CA ASP A 64 1.88 23.60 2.36
C ASP A 64 3.29 23.38 2.94
N PHE A 65 3.47 22.38 3.83
CA PHE A 65 4.77 22.09 4.44
C PHE A 65 5.55 21.00 3.69
N MET A 66 4.88 20.09 3.01
CA MET A 66 5.51 19.02 2.23
C MET A 66 6.55 19.53 1.22
N PRO A 67 6.29 20.60 0.44
CA PRO A 67 7.29 21.16 -0.47
C PRO A 67 8.56 21.67 0.23
N ARG A 68 8.44 22.15 1.47
CA ARG A 68 9.58 22.63 2.27
C ARG A 68 10.47 21.47 2.71
N ILE A 69 9.88 20.33 3.09
CA ILE A 69 10.61 19.10 3.41
C ILE A 69 11.35 18.62 2.16
N ALA A 70 10.65 18.47 1.03
CA ALA A 70 11.24 18.03 -0.23
C ALA A 70 12.41 18.93 -0.67
N LYS A 71 12.24 20.26 -0.60
CA LYS A 71 13.30 21.21 -0.93
C LYS A 71 14.55 21.03 -0.05
N HIS A 72 14.36 20.79 1.26
CA HIS A 72 15.48 20.56 2.18
C HIS A 72 16.18 19.23 1.87
N TRP A 73 15.42 18.16 1.60
CA TRP A 73 16.01 16.88 1.20
C TRP A 73 16.81 16.97 -0.12
N GLU A 74 16.32 17.76 -1.06
CA GLU A 74 17.05 18.03 -2.30
C GLU A 74 18.36 18.79 -2.06
N GLN A 75 18.36 19.80 -1.16
CA GLN A 75 19.57 20.53 -0.77
C GLN A 75 20.60 19.64 -0.05
N LEU A 76 20.13 18.61 0.66
CA LEU A 76 20.98 17.61 1.31
C LEU A 76 21.39 16.47 0.36
N GLU A 77 20.98 16.54 -0.93
CA GLU A 77 21.23 15.51 -1.93
C GLU A 77 20.77 14.10 -1.50
N ILE A 78 19.70 14.03 -0.68
CA ILE A 78 19.15 12.75 -0.19
C ILE A 78 18.60 11.96 -1.38
N SER A 79 18.90 10.67 -1.39
CA SER A 79 18.36 9.71 -2.35
C SER A 79 17.73 8.53 -1.61
N PHE A 80 16.66 7.99 -2.15
CA PHE A 80 15.92 6.88 -1.60
C PHE A 80 16.08 5.64 -2.47
N ASP A 81 15.87 4.45 -1.92
CA ASP A 81 15.77 3.20 -2.69
C ASP A 81 14.32 2.96 -3.15
N ALA A 82 13.36 3.55 -2.44
CA ALA A 82 11.96 3.56 -2.87
C ALA A 82 11.23 4.84 -2.43
N ILE A 83 10.14 5.15 -3.16
CA ILE A 83 9.13 6.14 -2.80
C ILE A 83 7.83 5.37 -2.60
N TYR A 84 7.19 5.55 -1.44
CA TYR A 84 5.94 4.89 -1.12
C TYR A 84 4.90 5.92 -0.68
N SER A 85 3.81 6.06 -1.44
CA SER A 85 2.69 6.92 -1.09
C SER A 85 1.43 6.13 -0.77
N GLY A 86 0.71 6.57 0.26
CA GLY A 86 -0.62 6.07 0.63
C GLY A 86 -1.66 7.17 0.58
N PHE A 87 -2.38 7.41 1.69
CA PHE A 87 -3.47 8.37 1.74
C PHE A 87 -3.01 9.81 1.46
N LEU A 88 -3.68 10.44 0.49
CA LEU A 88 -3.48 11.84 0.09
C LEU A 88 -4.83 12.58 0.19
N GLY A 89 -4.93 13.49 1.15
CA GLY A 89 -6.19 14.14 1.52
C GLY A 89 -6.69 15.21 0.55
N SER A 90 -5.88 15.61 -0.43
CA SER A 90 -6.26 16.64 -1.42
C SER A 90 -5.65 16.39 -2.79
N SER A 91 -6.27 16.95 -3.83
CA SER A 91 -5.70 16.93 -5.18
C SER A 91 -4.35 17.69 -5.26
N GLY A 92 -4.14 18.68 -4.40
CA GLY A 92 -2.87 19.38 -4.27
C GLY A 92 -1.76 18.47 -3.77
N GLN A 93 -2.04 17.64 -2.77
CA GLN A 93 -1.10 16.62 -2.28
C GLN A 93 -0.77 15.58 -3.36
N ILE A 94 -1.76 15.14 -4.15
CA ILE A 94 -1.54 14.21 -5.26
C ILE A 94 -0.59 14.85 -6.31
N SER A 95 -0.81 16.11 -6.68
CA SER A 95 0.06 16.82 -7.61
C SER A 95 1.47 16.99 -7.06
N PHE A 96 1.60 17.28 -5.76
CA PHE A 96 2.91 17.36 -5.11
C PHE A 96 3.65 16.01 -5.13
N VAL A 97 2.96 14.88 -4.87
CA VAL A 97 3.60 13.55 -4.91
C VAL A 97 4.05 13.22 -6.32
N ASP A 98 3.28 13.58 -7.33
CA ASP A 98 3.67 13.44 -8.73
C ASP A 98 4.98 14.20 -9.04
N GLU A 99 5.06 15.48 -8.63
CA GLU A 99 6.28 16.29 -8.75
C GLU A 99 7.44 15.68 -7.93
N PHE A 100 7.17 15.18 -6.71
CA PHE A 100 8.17 14.56 -5.86
C PHE A 100 8.77 13.34 -6.54
N ILE A 101 7.96 12.47 -7.14
CA ILE A 101 8.43 11.32 -7.90
C ILE A 101 9.35 11.78 -9.04
N HIS A 102 8.94 12.75 -9.84
CA HIS A 102 9.76 13.26 -10.95
C HIS A 102 11.11 13.84 -10.49
N ARG A 103 11.16 14.47 -9.33
CA ARG A 103 12.38 15.11 -8.79
C ARG A 103 13.33 14.10 -8.16
N PHE A 104 12.79 13.10 -7.43
CA PHE A 104 13.58 12.17 -6.62
C PHE A 104 13.79 10.81 -7.27
N LYS A 105 12.97 10.39 -8.25
CA LYS A 105 13.13 9.09 -8.91
C LYS A 105 14.46 9.00 -9.64
N ARG A 106 15.19 7.93 -9.40
CA ARG A 106 16.46 7.58 -10.05
C ARG A 106 16.37 6.16 -10.61
N PRO A 107 17.21 5.80 -11.60
CA PRO A 107 17.27 4.42 -12.11
C PRO A 107 17.46 3.41 -10.97
N GLY A 108 16.68 2.34 -10.97
CA GLY A 108 16.72 1.29 -9.95
C GLY A 108 15.87 1.56 -8.69
N GLN A 109 15.28 2.75 -8.54
CA GLN A 109 14.34 3.01 -7.46
C GLN A 109 12.97 2.43 -7.75
N ILE A 110 12.27 2.03 -6.69
CA ILE A 110 10.90 1.52 -6.74
C ILE A 110 9.94 2.64 -6.33
N VAL A 111 8.90 2.84 -7.12
CA VAL A 111 7.77 3.70 -6.76
C VAL A 111 6.57 2.81 -6.50
N LEU A 112 6.13 2.74 -5.23
CA LEU A 112 4.89 2.08 -4.83
C LEU A 112 3.84 3.14 -4.53
N VAL A 113 2.69 3.04 -5.20
CA VAL A 113 1.51 3.87 -4.92
C VAL A 113 0.39 2.97 -4.43
N ASP A 114 0.04 3.14 -3.16
CA ASP A 114 -1.20 2.60 -2.61
C ASP A 114 -2.31 3.63 -2.84
N PRO A 115 -3.25 3.38 -3.76
CA PRO A 115 -4.20 4.39 -4.19
C PRO A 115 -5.39 4.51 -3.24
N VAL A 116 -5.13 4.90 -1.99
CA VAL A 116 -6.11 4.96 -0.90
C VAL A 116 -7.27 5.90 -1.24
N LEU A 117 -8.34 5.35 -1.80
CA LEU A 117 -9.53 6.07 -2.28
C LEU A 117 -10.81 5.67 -1.54
N GLY A 118 -10.90 4.45 -1.03
CA GLY A 118 -12.10 3.93 -0.37
C GLY A 118 -12.04 2.44 -0.09
N ASP A 119 -13.04 1.94 0.62
CA ASP A 119 -13.21 0.52 0.91
C ASP A 119 -14.69 0.15 0.99
N GLY A 120 -15.02 -1.16 0.89
CA GLY A 120 -16.39 -1.66 0.96
C GLY A 120 -17.37 -1.03 -0.05
N GLY A 121 -16.88 -0.58 -1.20
CA GLY A 121 -17.68 0.11 -2.23
C GLY A 121 -17.89 1.61 -1.96
N ILE A 122 -17.33 2.16 -0.88
CA ILE A 122 -17.56 3.54 -0.45
C ILE A 122 -16.26 4.34 -0.50
N PRO A 123 -16.25 5.55 -1.12
CA PRO A 123 -15.08 6.42 -1.06
C PRO A 123 -14.87 6.95 0.36
N TYR A 124 -13.62 7.13 0.76
CA TYR A 124 -13.29 7.81 2.02
C TYR A 124 -13.71 9.29 1.99
N GLY A 125 -14.02 9.87 3.17
CA GLY A 125 -14.68 11.17 3.31
C GLY A 125 -14.19 12.30 2.40
N PRO A 126 -12.89 12.60 2.24
CA PRO A 126 -12.43 13.70 1.38
C PRO A 126 -12.38 13.33 -0.11
N ILE A 127 -12.50 12.04 -0.47
CA ILE A 127 -12.29 11.56 -1.84
C ILE A 127 -13.44 11.97 -2.75
N ASN A 128 -13.10 12.58 -3.87
CA ASN A 128 -14.04 13.03 -4.91
C ASN A 128 -13.48 12.77 -6.32
N GLY A 129 -14.21 13.17 -7.35
CA GLY A 129 -13.82 12.94 -8.74
C GLY A 129 -12.46 13.52 -9.14
N ASN A 130 -12.02 14.63 -8.53
CA ASN A 130 -10.70 15.21 -8.79
C ASN A 130 -9.58 14.35 -8.16
N HIS A 131 -9.81 13.79 -6.96
CA HIS A 131 -8.88 12.83 -6.35
C HIS A 131 -8.70 11.61 -7.24
N ILE A 132 -9.79 10.99 -7.69
CA ILE A 132 -9.75 9.83 -8.57
C ILE A 132 -9.02 10.15 -9.87
N LYS A 133 -9.27 11.33 -10.46
CA LYS A 133 -8.57 11.76 -11.68
C LYS A 133 -7.07 11.96 -11.43
N GLY A 134 -6.72 12.61 -10.33
CA GLY A 134 -5.33 12.82 -9.93
C GLY A 134 -4.62 11.49 -9.67
N MET A 135 -5.25 10.58 -8.92
CA MET A 135 -4.70 9.26 -8.63
C MET A 135 -4.48 8.43 -9.92
N LYS A 136 -5.41 8.48 -10.88
CA LYS A 136 -5.22 7.90 -12.21
C LYS A 136 -4.00 8.46 -12.96
N HIS A 137 -3.63 9.69 -12.70
CA HIS A 137 -2.41 10.27 -13.26
C HIS A 137 -1.19 9.77 -12.50
N LEU A 138 -1.22 9.81 -11.18
CA LEU A 138 -0.11 9.42 -10.31
C LEU A 138 0.34 7.97 -10.52
N ILE A 139 -0.60 7.02 -10.64
CA ILE A 139 -0.26 5.61 -10.83
C ILE A 139 0.51 5.32 -12.12
N LYS A 140 0.51 6.23 -13.11
CA LYS A 140 1.30 6.08 -14.34
C LYS A 140 2.80 6.11 -14.07
N HIS A 141 3.22 6.72 -12.98
CA HIS A 141 4.62 6.87 -12.58
C HIS A 141 5.06 5.82 -11.56
N ALA A 142 4.09 4.98 -11.09
CA ALA A 142 4.34 3.88 -10.18
C ALA A 142 4.95 2.66 -10.90
N ASP A 143 5.81 1.95 -10.19
CA ASP A 143 6.27 0.62 -10.57
C ASP A 143 5.33 -0.46 -10.01
N ILE A 144 4.73 -0.19 -8.85
CA ILE A 144 3.81 -1.09 -8.12
C ILE A 144 2.60 -0.30 -7.66
N ILE A 145 1.40 -0.87 -7.82
CA ILE A 145 0.16 -0.37 -7.20
C ILE A 145 -0.55 -1.49 -6.44
N THR A 146 -1.20 -1.13 -5.32
CA THR A 146 -1.84 -2.08 -4.40
C THR A 146 -3.32 -1.80 -4.13
N PRO A 147 -4.14 -1.47 -5.15
CA PRO A 147 -5.54 -1.14 -4.92
C PRO A 147 -6.32 -2.33 -4.33
N ASN A 148 -7.28 -2.06 -3.44
CA ASN A 148 -8.36 -3.00 -3.16
C ASN A 148 -9.39 -2.98 -4.32
N VAL A 149 -10.40 -3.86 -4.26
CA VAL A 149 -11.44 -3.93 -5.31
C VAL A 149 -12.19 -2.61 -5.49
N THR A 150 -12.46 -1.88 -4.39
CA THR A 150 -13.15 -0.58 -4.43
C THR A 150 -12.32 0.46 -5.18
N GLU A 151 -11.06 0.55 -4.87
CA GLU A 151 -10.12 1.47 -5.48
C GLU A 151 -9.87 1.14 -6.95
N ALA A 152 -9.70 -0.15 -7.27
CA ALA A 152 -9.59 -0.62 -8.64
C ALA A 152 -10.84 -0.26 -9.46
N SER A 153 -12.05 -0.44 -8.90
CA SER A 153 -13.32 -0.04 -9.49
C SER A 153 -13.36 1.46 -9.81
N MET A 154 -12.97 2.32 -8.85
CA MET A 154 -12.92 3.77 -9.04
C MET A 154 -11.89 4.17 -10.10
N LEU A 155 -10.71 3.58 -10.08
CA LEU A 155 -9.66 3.81 -11.06
C LEU A 155 -10.10 3.36 -12.46
N LEU A 156 -10.80 2.28 -12.60
CA LEU A 156 -11.27 1.75 -13.88
C LEU A 156 -12.61 2.37 -14.33
N ARG A 157 -13.38 2.96 -13.41
CA ARG A 157 -14.78 3.36 -13.60
C ARG A 157 -15.66 2.17 -13.98
N ARG A 158 -15.53 1.10 -13.22
CA ARG A 158 -16.29 -0.14 -13.39
C ARG A 158 -17.03 -0.48 -12.11
N ASP A 159 -18.17 -1.14 -12.24
CA ASP A 159 -18.97 -1.53 -11.09
C ASP A 159 -18.33 -2.66 -10.31
N ILE A 160 -18.42 -2.60 -8.99
CA ILE A 160 -17.98 -3.67 -8.09
C ILE A 160 -18.98 -4.82 -8.20
N LYS A 161 -18.46 -6.04 -8.27
CA LYS A 161 -19.25 -7.27 -8.26
C LYS A 161 -19.13 -8.00 -6.92
N ALA A 162 -20.12 -8.82 -6.63
CA ALA A 162 -20.11 -9.68 -5.45
C ALA A 162 -18.99 -10.76 -5.54
N ALA A 163 -18.64 -11.17 -6.75
CA ALA A 163 -17.51 -12.05 -7.04
C ALA A 163 -17.02 -11.82 -8.49
N PHE A 164 -15.79 -12.18 -8.76
CA PHE A 164 -15.14 -12.02 -10.05
C PHE A 164 -14.75 -13.37 -10.65
N SER A 165 -15.05 -13.54 -11.93
CA SER A 165 -14.44 -14.60 -12.73
C SER A 165 -12.95 -14.32 -12.99
N VAL A 166 -12.20 -15.36 -13.29
CA VAL A 166 -10.76 -15.24 -13.62
C VAL A 166 -10.54 -14.27 -14.79
N ASN A 167 -11.38 -14.31 -15.82
CA ASN A 167 -11.23 -13.43 -16.98
C ASN A 167 -11.47 -11.95 -16.64
N GLU A 168 -12.44 -11.66 -15.79
CA GLU A 168 -12.73 -10.28 -15.37
C GLU A 168 -11.61 -9.69 -14.55
N ILE A 169 -11.05 -10.44 -13.61
CA ILE A 169 -9.95 -9.92 -12.80
C ILE A 169 -8.67 -9.77 -13.63
N LYS A 170 -8.40 -10.66 -14.59
CA LYS A 170 -7.31 -10.48 -15.56
C LYS A 170 -7.48 -9.20 -16.36
N ASP A 171 -8.67 -8.91 -16.85
CA ASP A 171 -8.95 -7.69 -17.61
C ASP A 171 -8.77 -6.42 -16.76
N TRP A 172 -9.16 -6.46 -15.48
CA TRP A 172 -8.92 -5.35 -14.55
C TRP A 172 -7.42 -5.12 -14.29
N LEU A 173 -6.69 -6.18 -14.00
CA LEU A 173 -5.24 -6.16 -13.80
C LEU A 173 -4.50 -5.62 -15.03
N TYR A 174 -4.83 -6.14 -16.21
CA TYR A 174 -4.23 -5.71 -17.48
C TYR A 174 -4.52 -4.23 -17.76
N THR A 175 -5.78 -3.80 -17.58
CA THR A 175 -6.19 -2.42 -17.85
C THR A 175 -5.47 -1.42 -16.92
N LEU A 176 -5.29 -1.77 -15.63
CA LEU A 176 -4.52 -0.96 -14.70
C LEU A 176 -3.03 -0.92 -15.06
N ALA A 177 -2.45 -2.06 -15.43
CA ALA A 177 -1.05 -2.15 -15.84
C ALA A 177 -0.77 -1.41 -17.16
N ALA A 178 -1.75 -1.35 -18.07
CA ALA A 178 -1.64 -0.57 -19.30
C ALA A 178 -1.49 0.93 -19.04
N ALA A 179 -1.94 1.44 -17.88
CA ALA A 179 -1.77 2.83 -17.50
C ALA A 179 -0.32 3.21 -17.15
N GLY A 180 0.53 2.27 -16.71
CA GLY A 180 1.92 2.53 -16.35
C GLY A 180 2.58 1.42 -15.54
N PRO A 181 2.02 1.01 -14.40
CA PRO A 181 2.67 0.11 -13.45
C PRO A 181 3.16 -1.19 -14.06
N ARG A 182 4.33 -1.65 -13.60
CA ARG A 182 4.81 -2.98 -13.91
C ARG A 182 4.02 -4.03 -13.13
N TYR A 183 3.86 -3.80 -11.83
CA TYR A 183 3.11 -4.72 -10.95
C TYR A 183 1.80 -4.09 -10.51
N VAL A 184 0.72 -4.80 -10.76
CA VAL A 184 -0.62 -4.46 -10.23
C VAL A 184 -1.06 -5.56 -9.29
N MET A 185 -1.38 -5.19 -8.05
CA MET A 185 -1.81 -6.12 -7.01
C MET A 185 -3.20 -5.71 -6.52
N ILE A 186 -4.25 -6.36 -7.01
CA ILE A 186 -5.61 -6.09 -6.50
C ILE A 186 -5.84 -6.97 -5.28
N THR A 187 -6.04 -6.33 -4.13
CA THR A 187 -6.25 -7.01 -2.85
C THR A 187 -7.73 -7.32 -2.59
N SER A 188 -7.97 -8.34 -1.76
CA SER A 188 -9.31 -8.73 -1.28
C SER A 188 -10.33 -9.00 -2.40
N VAL A 189 -9.87 -9.65 -3.48
CA VAL A 189 -10.74 -10.02 -4.61
C VAL A 189 -11.59 -11.22 -4.22
N PRO A 190 -12.94 -11.10 -4.20
CA PRO A 190 -13.82 -12.26 -4.04
C PRO A 190 -13.85 -13.06 -5.34
N ILE A 191 -13.51 -14.35 -5.29
CA ILE A 191 -13.42 -15.23 -6.47
C ILE A 191 -14.70 -16.06 -6.61
N GLU A 192 -15.28 -16.07 -7.83
CA GLU A 192 -16.47 -16.88 -8.14
C GLU A 192 -16.21 -18.37 -7.89
N HIS A 193 -17.24 -19.05 -7.37
CA HIS A 193 -17.29 -20.51 -7.14
C HIS A 193 -16.30 -21.06 -6.10
N GLU A 194 -15.39 -20.25 -5.56
CA GLU A 194 -14.39 -20.72 -4.60
C GLU A 194 -14.76 -20.39 -3.14
N GLY A 195 -15.69 -19.44 -2.91
CA GLY A 195 -16.03 -18.96 -1.56
C GLY A 195 -14.83 -18.36 -0.81
N SER A 196 -13.75 -18.04 -1.55
CA SER A 196 -12.48 -17.56 -1.05
C SER A 196 -12.19 -16.15 -1.58
N TYR A 197 -11.26 -15.49 -0.92
CA TYR A 197 -10.70 -14.23 -1.36
C TYR A 197 -9.26 -14.45 -1.83
N ALA A 198 -8.79 -13.58 -2.69
CA ALA A 198 -7.41 -13.63 -3.15
C ALA A 198 -6.79 -12.24 -3.29
N VAL A 199 -5.46 -12.19 -3.19
CA VAL A 199 -4.67 -11.13 -3.82
C VAL A 199 -4.36 -11.59 -5.24
N CYS A 200 -4.76 -10.79 -6.22
CA CYS A 200 -4.49 -11.06 -7.63
C CYS A 200 -3.42 -10.11 -8.14
N VAL A 201 -2.36 -10.65 -8.71
CA VAL A 201 -1.18 -9.90 -9.14
C VAL A 201 -0.92 -10.10 -10.63
N TYR A 202 -0.54 -9.04 -11.32
CA TYR A 202 -0.05 -9.10 -12.68
C TYR A 202 1.36 -8.50 -12.77
N ASP A 203 2.32 -9.27 -13.26
CA ASP A 203 3.62 -8.78 -13.72
C ASP A 203 3.56 -8.53 -15.22
N LYS A 204 3.51 -7.25 -15.60
CA LYS A 204 3.46 -6.82 -16.99
C LYS A 204 4.71 -7.18 -17.79
N SER A 205 5.88 -7.25 -17.14
CA SER A 205 7.14 -7.54 -17.86
C SER A 205 7.26 -8.98 -18.27
N GLU A 206 6.71 -9.90 -17.47
CA GLU A 206 6.74 -11.35 -17.72
C GLU A 206 5.41 -11.87 -18.31
N ASP A 207 4.37 -11.01 -18.38
CA ASP A 207 3.00 -11.36 -18.75
C ASP A 207 2.44 -12.51 -17.89
N ILE A 208 2.71 -12.45 -16.57
CA ILE A 208 2.30 -13.49 -15.62
C ILE A 208 1.20 -12.96 -14.70
N TYR A 209 0.10 -13.72 -14.63
CA TYR A 209 -0.99 -13.52 -13.69
C TYR A 209 -0.88 -14.53 -12.54
N MET A 210 -0.91 -14.05 -11.31
CA MET A 210 -0.76 -14.84 -10.09
C MET A 210 -1.95 -14.63 -9.18
N LYS A 211 -2.41 -15.69 -8.54
CA LYS A 211 -3.47 -15.68 -7.53
C LYS A 211 -2.93 -16.23 -6.23
N PHE A 212 -3.12 -15.49 -5.14
CA PHE A 212 -2.74 -15.85 -3.79
C PHE A 212 -4.00 -15.96 -2.95
N PRO A 213 -4.58 -17.16 -2.82
CA PRO A 213 -5.82 -17.36 -2.09
C PRO A 213 -5.61 -17.20 -0.59
N PHE A 214 -6.62 -16.67 0.09
CA PHE A 214 -6.66 -16.60 1.56
C PHE A 214 -8.08 -16.69 2.08
N THR A 215 -8.22 -17.10 3.33
CA THR A 215 -9.51 -17.10 4.03
C THR A 215 -9.74 -15.73 4.65
N LEU A 216 -10.85 -15.08 4.27
CA LEU A 216 -11.23 -13.81 4.89
C LEU A 216 -11.62 -14.05 6.35
N ILE A 217 -10.95 -13.38 7.25
CA ILE A 217 -11.36 -13.32 8.66
C ILE A 217 -12.37 -12.17 8.78
N PRO A 218 -13.62 -12.44 9.21
CA PRO A 218 -14.65 -11.41 9.29
C PRO A 218 -14.25 -10.25 10.20
N GLY A 219 -14.56 -9.04 9.78
CA GLY A 219 -14.30 -7.81 10.53
C GLY A 219 -13.62 -6.74 9.69
N THR A 220 -13.57 -5.54 10.26
CA THR A 220 -12.81 -4.41 9.69
C THR A 220 -11.53 -4.22 10.50
N TYR A 221 -10.41 -4.13 9.81
CA TYR A 221 -9.09 -4.03 10.44
C TYR A 221 -8.30 -2.89 9.80
N PRO A 222 -8.42 -1.66 10.32
CA PRO A 222 -7.63 -0.53 9.84
C PRO A 222 -6.13 -0.84 9.81
N GLY A 223 -5.44 -0.37 8.78
CA GLY A 223 -4.00 -0.57 8.61
C GLY A 223 -3.60 -1.89 7.92
N THR A 224 -4.56 -2.73 7.50
CA THR A 224 -4.24 -3.96 6.74
C THR A 224 -3.61 -3.66 5.38
N GLY A 225 -4.13 -2.67 4.65
CA GLY A 225 -3.56 -2.20 3.38
C GLY A 225 -2.14 -1.70 3.55
N ASP A 226 -1.92 -0.79 4.52
CA ASP A 226 -0.58 -0.26 4.84
C ASP A 226 0.40 -1.37 5.24
N THR A 227 -0.08 -2.36 6.02
CA THR A 227 0.74 -3.52 6.42
C THR A 227 1.11 -4.37 5.22
N PHE A 228 0.15 -4.69 4.35
CA PHE A 228 0.38 -5.46 3.13
C PHE A 228 1.41 -4.78 2.23
N ALA A 229 1.17 -3.53 1.86
CA ALA A 229 2.04 -2.78 0.96
C ALA A 229 3.44 -2.59 1.54
N SER A 230 3.55 -2.32 2.86
CA SER A 230 4.84 -2.20 3.55
C SER A 230 5.65 -3.49 3.54
N ILE A 231 5.01 -4.67 3.80
CA ILE A 231 5.70 -5.96 3.77
C ILE A 231 6.14 -6.32 2.36
N VAL A 232 5.28 -6.08 1.36
CA VAL A 232 5.63 -6.31 -0.04
C VAL A 232 6.82 -5.45 -0.45
N LEU A 233 6.78 -4.14 -0.16
CA LEU A 233 7.88 -3.23 -0.48
C LEU A 233 9.18 -3.62 0.25
N GLY A 234 9.09 -3.91 1.54
CA GLY A 234 10.23 -4.33 2.35
C GLY A 234 10.87 -5.62 1.82
N GLY A 235 10.04 -6.60 1.41
CA GLY A 235 10.51 -7.84 0.80
C GLY A 235 11.28 -7.59 -0.49
N ILE A 236 10.74 -6.80 -1.41
CA ILE A 236 11.39 -6.46 -2.69
C ILE A 236 12.71 -5.73 -2.45
N LEU A 237 12.76 -4.77 -1.52
CA LEU A 237 13.98 -4.04 -1.18
C LEU A 237 15.07 -4.94 -0.57
N LYS A 238 14.67 -6.04 0.08
CA LYS A 238 15.59 -7.08 0.58
C LYS A 238 15.98 -8.09 -0.49
N GLY A 239 15.42 -8.01 -1.70
CA GLY A 239 15.74 -8.89 -2.83
C GLY A 239 14.86 -10.14 -2.91
N HIS A 240 13.76 -10.20 -2.18
CA HIS A 240 12.78 -11.29 -2.29
C HIS A 240 11.97 -11.14 -3.58
N SER A 241 11.45 -12.26 -4.07
CA SER A 241 10.53 -12.28 -5.22
C SER A 241 9.17 -11.64 -4.86
N ILE A 242 8.39 -11.28 -5.88
CA ILE A 242 6.99 -10.84 -5.68
C ILE A 242 6.17 -11.93 -4.98
N PRO A 243 6.20 -13.21 -5.43
CA PRO A 243 5.46 -14.27 -4.73
C PRO A 243 5.83 -14.41 -3.26
N ASP A 244 7.11 -14.42 -2.92
CA ASP A 244 7.57 -14.49 -1.52
C ASP A 244 7.06 -13.33 -0.69
N SER A 245 7.15 -12.10 -1.24
CA SER A 245 6.75 -10.88 -0.56
C SER A 245 5.24 -10.84 -0.29
N VAL A 246 4.43 -11.26 -1.27
CA VAL A 246 2.96 -11.34 -1.13
C VAL A 246 2.56 -12.44 -0.13
N ASN A 247 3.16 -13.63 -0.23
CA ASN A 247 2.89 -14.72 0.71
C ASN A 247 3.27 -14.35 2.15
N LYS A 248 4.42 -13.69 2.34
CA LYS A 248 4.84 -13.18 3.65
C LYS A 248 3.82 -12.19 4.20
N ALA A 249 3.34 -11.25 3.37
CA ALA A 249 2.32 -10.28 3.77
C ALA A 249 1.02 -10.97 4.20
N LEU A 250 0.52 -11.92 3.41
CA LEU A 250 -0.71 -12.66 3.72
C LEU A 250 -0.59 -13.49 4.99
N LYS A 251 0.50 -14.24 5.19
CA LYS A 251 0.75 -15.02 6.40
C LYS A 251 0.81 -14.12 7.64
N PHE A 252 1.55 -13.02 7.55
CA PHE A 252 1.66 -12.06 8.63
C PHE A 252 0.31 -11.44 8.99
N LEU A 253 -0.45 -11.00 7.99
CA LEU A 253 -1.77 -10.39 8.20
C LEU A 253 -2.76 -11.39 8.82
N SER A 254 -2.86 -12.61 8.30
CA SER A 254 -3.75 -13.63 8.86
C SER A 254 -3.46 -13.89 10.33
N ALA A 255 -2.20 -14.12 10.69
CA ALA A 255 -1.79 -14.36 12.08
C ALA A 255 -2.04 -13.13 12.97
N THR A 256 -1.80 -11.91 12.45
CA THR A 256 -2.00 -10.67 13.21
C THR A 256 -3.47 -10.39 13.45
N ILE A 257 -4.34 -10.64 12.46
CA ILE A 257 -5.80 -10.50 12.59
C ILE A 257 -6.34 -11.51 13.62
N GLU A 258 -5.89 -12.77 13.55
CA GLU A 258 -6.29 -13.80 14.53
C GLU A 258 -5.89 -13.38 15.96
N LEU A 259 -4.67 -12.89 16.14
CA LEU A 259 -4.20 -12.40 17.45
C LEU A 259 -5.05 -11.21 17.92
N THR A 260 -5.32 -10.24 17.03
CA THR A 260 -6.14 -9.06 17.32
C THR A 260 -7.53 -9.47 17.83
N ASN A 261 -8.15 -10.47 17.17
CA ASN A 261 -9.44 -11.01 17.59
C ASN A 261 -9.36 -11.73 18.96
N LYS A 262 -8.34 -12.57 19.16
CA LYS A 262 -8.16 -13.29 20.43
C LYS A 262 -7.97 -12.35 21.62
N THR A 263 -7.29 -11.22 21.41
CA THR A 263 -7.04 -10.24 22.48
C THR A 263 -8.22 -9.31 22.74
N GLY A 264 -9.28 -9.38 21.94
CA GLY A 264 -10.43 -8.48 22.06
C GLY A 264 -10.09 -7.02 21.80
N THR A 265 -9.04 -6.75 21.04
CA THR A 265 -8.64 -5.39 20.66
C THR A 265 -9.77 -4.73 19.87
N PRO A 266 -10.28 -3.55 20.28
CA PRO A 266 -11.31 -2.86 19.53
C PRO A 266 -10.86 -2.61 18.08
N TYR A 267 -11.72 -2.91 17.09
CA TYR A 267 -11.38 -2.83 15.66
C TYR A 267 -10.77 -1.47 15.28
N ARG A 268 -11.31 -0.38 15.82
CA ARG A 268 -10.83 0.99 15.59
C ARG A 268 -9.39 1.25 16.02
N ASN A 269 -8.82 0.41 16.87
CA ASN A 269 -7.41 0.53 17.29
C ASN A 269 -6.45 -0.04 16.23
N GLY A 270 -6.97 -0.70 15.20
CA GLY A 270 -6.17 -1.39 14.18
C GLY A 270 -5.60 -2.72 14.68
N LEU A 271 -4.70 -3.27 13.90
CA LEU A 271 -4.08 -4.57 14.18
C LEU A 271 -3.21 -4.54 15.44
N ALA A 272 -3.13 -5.65 16.20
CA ALA A 272 -2.19 -5.85 17.31
C ALA A 272 -0.76 -6.07 16.76
N LEU A 273 -0.27 -5.09 16.02
CA LEU A 273 0.90 -5.15 15.14
C LEU A 273 2.19 -5.43 15.92
N GLU A 274 2.39 -4.70 17.05
CA GLU A 274 3.66 -4.72 17.80
C GLU A 274 4.01 -6.11 18.32
N ALA A 275 3.01 -6.91 18.67
CA ALA A 275 3.21 -8.28 19.14
C ALA A 275 3.70 -9.23 18.03
N MET A 276 3.44 -8.87 16.78
CA MET A 276 3.76 -9.68 15.60
C MET A 276 4.99 -9.21 14.83
N LEU A 277 5.50 -8.00 15.04
CA LEU A 277 6.67 -7.48 14.33
C LEU A 277 7.88 -8.43 14.34
N PRO A 278 8.21 -9.17 15.43
CA PRO A 278 9.31 -10.13 15.39
C PRO A 278 9.16 -11.24 14.35
N GLU A 279 7.94 -11.57 13.91
CA GLU A 279 7.71 -12.57 12.86
C GLU A 279 8.24 -12.10 11.49
N LEU A 280 8.36 -10.79 11.27
CA LEU A 280 8.93 -10.23 10.04
C LEU A 280 10.43 -10.47 9.89
N TRP A 281 11.14 -10.78 10.99
CA TRP A 281 12.57 -11.10 10.97
C TRP A 281 12.84 -12.51 10.46
N LYS A 282 11.84 -13.39 10.51
CA LYS A 282 11.99 -14.78 10.05
C LYS A 282 12.04 -14.80 8.51
N GLU A 283 13.08 -15.41 7.97
CA GLU A 283 13.18 -15.69 6.55
C GLU A 283 12.35 -16.93 6.23
N ASN A 284 11.11 -16.72 5.80
CA ASN A 284 10.26 -17.76 5.25
C ASN A 284 10.10 -17.49 3.76
N CYS A 285 10.80 -18.22 2.92
CA CYS A 285 10.62 -18.20 1.47
C CYS A 285 9.59 -19.26 1.08
N ASP A 286 8.45 -18.83 0.59
CA ASP A 286 7.39 -19.68 0.05
C ASP A 286 6.92 -19.04 -1.28
N GLU A 287 7.47 -19.53 -2.38
CA GLU A 287 7.13 -19.02 -3.72
C GLU A 287 5.77 -19.55 -4.25
N ALA A 288 4.97 -20.19 -3.38
CA ALA A 288 3.71 -20.80 -3.78
C ALA A 288 2.68 -19.75 -4.21
N TYR A 289 2.23 -19.85 -5.44
CA TYR A 289 1.10 -19.10 -5.99
C TYR A 289 0.37 -19.97 -7.03
N GLU A 290 -0.89 -19.63 -7.30
CA GLU A 290 -1.65 -20.23 -8.39
C GLU A 290 -1.59 -19.31 -9.62
N LYS A 291 -1.40 -19.90 -10.80
CA LYS A 291 -1.54 -19.15 -12.05
C LYS A 291 -3.03 -18.87 -12.29
N LEU A 292 -3.37 -17.63 -12.56
CA LEU A 292 -4.72 -17.23 -12.97
C LEU A 292 -5.02 -17.71 -14.39
#